data_2dc5ef815ee7fb5d5acae260b54356dc
#
_entry.id   2dc5ef815ee7fb5d5acae260b54356dc
#
_cell.length_a   1.000
_cell.length_b   1.000
_cell.length_c   1.000
_cell.angle_alpha   90.00
_cell.angle_beta   90.00
_cell.angle_gamma   90.00
#
_symmetry.space_group_name_H-M   'P 1'
#
loop_
_entity.id
_entity.type
_entity.pdbx_description
1 polymer ?
#
loop_
_entity_poly.entity_id
_entity_poly.type
_entity_poly.pdbx_seq_one_letter_code
_entity_poly.pdbx_strand_id
1 'polypeptide(L)'
;MSLKKFIEENTLFPNPDAYKDIRFGIFSSKDIQDNSGNTVIPKNSLLDIFGIDETLQGSSSADLPISDYYLKELQTAPGWVLDETEYPFSFSAQPQDVQHVIVEPNGGQPISNETVKGYVEIYKSDATYGGALANAVYGIYTTNGTQAGSLTTDLKGYDKSGPLPRGSYYLQEISAPEGTVLDPKQYPFTISEQDAVITIHLENISQQANVLITKEGERLTNADQSETEFGIQYTPVYGTETLSGAVYEIYANQDIYSPGGILLYSAGELITTVNGGEISPDLPLGQIRIQEKTAPEGFVLDTAPYI
;
A
#
# COMPACT_ATOMS: atom_id res chain seq x y z
N MET A 1 -31.78 35.08 11.78
CA MET A 1 -30.71 34.77 10.81
C MET A 1 -30.92 33.36 10.27
N SER A 2 -30.63 33.12 9.00
CA SER A 2 -30.72 31.78 8.37
C SER A 2 -29.44 31.49 7.57
N LEU A 3 -28.99 30.25 7.63
CA LEU A 3 -27.84 29.79 6.80
C LEU A 3 -28.17 28.45 6.13
N LYS A 4 -27.45 28.17 5.05
CA LYS A 4 -27.43 26.88 4.38
C LYS A 4 -26.05 26.25 4.59
N LYS A 5 -26.01 24.93 4.77
CA LYS A 5 -24.78 24.15 4.92
C LYS A 5 -24.67 23.17 3.76
N PHE A 6 -23.44 22.91 3.34
CA PHE A 6 -23.08 21.80 2.45
C PHE A 6 -22.02 20.95 3.14
N ILE A 7 -22.18 19.64 3.10
CA ILE A 7 -21.23 18.68 3.64
C ILE A 7 -20.83 17.77 2.50
N GLU A 8 -19.51 17.70 2.18
CA GLU A 8 -19.01 16.76 1.18
C GLU A 8 -19.34 15.32 1.57
N GLU A 9 -19.92 14.54 0.66
CA GLU A 9 -20.28 13.16 0.92
C GLU A 9 -19.03 12.26 1.02
N ASN A 10 -18.94 11.46 2.08
CA ASN A 10 -17.94 10.42 2.22
C ASN A 10 -18.58 9.06 1.89
N THR A 11 -18.43 8.61 0.65
CA THR A 11 -19.03 7.37 0.16
C THR A 11 -18.41 6.10 0.74
N LEU A 12 -17.14 6.15 1.19
CA LEU A 12 -16.44 5.01 1.82
C LEU A 12 -16.80 4.84 3.29
N PHE A 13 -17.05 5.95 3.99
CA PHE A 13 -17.42 5.98 5.40
C PHE A 13 -18.60 6.95 5.60
N PRO A 14 -19.81 6.56 5.18
CA PRO A 14 -20.98 7.44 5.24
C PRO A 14 -21.35 7.77 6.70
N ASN A 15 -21.64 9.05 6.96
CA ASN A 15 -22.17 9.52 8.22
C ASN A 15 -23.42 10.39 7.99
N PRO A 16 -24.60 9.80 7.87
CA PRO A 16 -25.83 10.54 7.58
C PRO A 16 -26.26 11.48 8.72
N ASP A 17 -25.72 11.28 9.91
CA ASP A 17 -26.02 12.08 11.09
C ASP A 17 -24.99 13.20 11.36
N ALA A 18 -24.05 13.43 10.43
CA ALA A 18 -22.99 14.42 10.59
C ALA A 18 -23.51 15.82 10.98
N TYR A 19 -24.68 16.22 10.48
CA TYR A 19 -25.29 17.51 10.79
C TYR A 19 -25.52 17.74 12.29
N LYS A 20 -25.73 16.68 13.08
CA LYS A 20 -26.00 16.75 14.52
C LYS A 20 -24.85 17.31 15.34
N ASP A 21 -23.62 17.16 14.82
CA ASP A 21 -22.40 17.60 15.51
C ASP A 21 -21.97 19.01 15.13
N ILE A 22 -22.57 19.60 14.10
CA ILE A 22 -22.18 20.92 13.58
C ILE A 22 -22.78 22.03 14.43
N ARG A 23 -21.94 23.00 14.82
CA ARG A 23 -22.34 24.18 15.63
C ARG A 23 -21.75 25.45 15.02
N PHE A 24 -22.56 26.47 15.00
CA PHE A 24 -22.18 27.82 14.62
C PHE A 24 -22.32 28.77 15.78
N GLY A 25 -21.43 29.77 15.82
CA GLY A 25 -21.51 30.88 16.80
C GLY A 25 -21.71 32.23 16.11
N ILE A 26 -22.49 33.09 16.71
CA ILE A 26 -22.62 34.50 16.33
C ILE A 26 -21.76 35.34 17.25
N PHE A 27 -20.92 36.19 16.68
CA PHE A 27 -20.00 37.05 17.41
C PHE A 27 -20.17 38.51 17.02
N SER A 28 -19.94 39.42 17.97
CA SER A 28 -19.88 40.86 17.69
C SER A 28 -18.61 41.22 16.92
N SER A 29 -18.71 41.94 15.80
CA SER A 29 -17.56 42.44 15.02
C SER A 29 -16.95 43.72 15.60
N LYS A 30 -17.63 44.38 16.48
CA LYS A 30 -17.23 45.62 17.18
C LYS A 30 -17.80 45.68 18.57
N ASP A 31 -17.31 46.63 19.40
CA ASP A 31 -17.95 46.95 20.67
C ASP A 31 -19.38 47.46 20.45
N ILE A 32 -20.34 46.93 21.24
CA ILE A 32 -21.71 47.38 21.23
C ILE A 32 -21.92 48.21 22.52
N GLN A 33 -22.34 49.46 22.33
CA GLN A 33 -22.43 50.44 23.40
C GLN A 33 -23.90 50.72 23.79
N ASP A 34 -24.09 51.14 25.04
CA ASP A 34 -25.36 51.71 25.48
C ASP A 34 -25.54 53.15 24.97
N ASN A 35 -26.67 53.74 25.30
CA ASN A 35 -26.97 55.12 24.90
C ASN A 35 -26.06 56.16 25.56
N SER A 36 -25.28 55.78 26.56
CA SER A 36 -24.31 56.63 27.27
C SER A 36 -22.89 56.48 26.74
N GLY A 37 -22.66 55.59 25.72
CA GLY A 37 -21.38 55.31 25.14
C GLY A 37 -20.51 54.29 25.90
N ASN A 38 -21.05 53.60 26.91
CA ASN A 38 -20.35 52.54 27.63
C ASN A 38 -20.44 51.24 26.84
N THR A 39 -19.32 50.54 26.70
CA THR A 39 -19.30 49.21 26.09
C THR A 39 -20.05 48.22 26.97
N VAL A 40 -21.14 47.66 26.43
CA VAL A 40 -21.99 46.64 27.09
C VAL A 40 -21.58 45.24 26.58
N ILE A 41 -21.27 45.10 25.27
CA ILE A 41 -20.81 43.85 24.66
C ILE A 41 -19.49 44.16 23.96
N PRO A 42 -18.37 43.63 24.43
CA PRO A 42 -17.06 43.81 23.78
C PRO A 42 -17.01 43.16 22.39
N LYS A 43 -16.16 43.67 21.53
CA LYS A 43 -15.81 43.04 20.25
C LYS A 43 -15.41 41.57 20.47
N ASN A 44 -15.74 40.71 19.52
CA ASN A 44 -15.51 39.25 19.52
C ASN A 44 -16.22 38.48 20.66
N SER A 45 -17.25 39.07 21.26
CA SER A 45 -18.10 38.35 22.21
C SER A 45 -19.02 37.38 21.48
N LEU A 46 -19.09 36.15 21.99
CA LEU A 46 -20.05 35.12 21.55
C LEU A 46 -21.45 35.48 22.08
N LEU A 47 -22.44 35.55 21.18
CA LEU A 47 -23.79 36.01 21.47
C LEU A 47 -24.83 34.90 21.36
N ASP A 48 -24.59 33.93 20.45
CA ASP A 48 -25.49 32.79 20.27
C ASP A 48 -24.73 31.58 19.75
N ILE A 49 -25.24 30.37 20.04
CA ILE A 49 -24.76 29.11 19.49
C ILE A 49 -25.99 28.32 19.00
N PHE A 50 -25.92 27.86 17.74
CA PHE A 50 -26.98 27.06 17.16
C PHE A 50 -26.43 25.94 16.29
N GLY A 51 -27.22 24.87 16.06
CA GLY A 51 -26.92 23.78 15.15
C GLY A 51 -27.62 23.93 13.82
N ILE A 52 -27.50 22.88 13.00
CA ILE A 52 -28.26 22.73 11.75
C ILE A 52 -29.18 21.51 11.86
N ASP A 53 -30.22 21.48 11.05
CA ASP A 53 -31.18 20.38 10.97
C ASP A 53 -30.81 19.36 9.89
N GLU A 54 -31.60 18.31 9.72
CA GLU A 54 -31.42 17.24 8.71
C GLU A 54 -31.50 17.72 7.27
N THR A 55 -32.06 18.93 7.03
CA THR A 55 -32.09 19.57 5.72
C THR A 55 -30.87 20.46 5.46
N LEU A 56 -29.87 20.38 6.36
CA LEU A 56 -28.64 21.18 6.35
C LEU A 56 -28.93 22.70 6.42
N GLN A 57 -29.98 23.09 7.12
CA GLN A 57 -30.31 24.48 7.36
C GLN A 57 -30.16 24.79 8.87
N GLY A 58 -29.59 25.96 9.13
CA GLY A 58 -29.42 26.48 10.48
C GLY A 58 -30.10 27.84 10.63
N SER A 59 -30.67 28.11 11.80
CA SER A 59 -31.23 29.40 12.11
C SER A 59 -30.97 29.79 13.55
N SER A 60 -30.79 31.09 13.78
CA SER A 60 -30.78 31.70 15.10
C SER A 60 -31.98 32.64 15.24
N SER A 61 -32.64 32.53 16.37
CA SER A 61 -33.71 33.46 16.81
C SER A 61 -33.24 34.39 17.89
N ALA A 62 -31.94 34.52 18.14
CA ALA A 62 -31.39 35.41 19.15
C ALA A 62 -31.79 36.86 18.86
N ASP A 63 -32.21 37.58 19.89
CA ASP A 63 -32.53 39.01 19.82
C ASP A 63 -31.24 39.81 19.90
N LEU A 64 -30.73 40.19 18.70
CA LEU A 64 -29.44 40.88 18.55
C LEU A 64 -29.66 42.39 18.36
N PRO A 65 -28.91 43.26 19.07
CA PRO A 65 -28.91 44.70 18.81
C PRO A 65 -28.57 45.07 17.38
N ILE A 66 -28.94 46.28 16.94
CA ILE A 66 -28.45 46.83 15.66
C ILE A 66 -26.94 47.03 15.75
N SER A 67 -26.19 46.22 15.01
CA SER A 67 -24.72 46.26 14.99
C SER A 67 -24.17 45.40 13.84
N ASP A 68 -22.81 45.26 13.83
CA ASP A 68 -22.09 44.38 12.93
C ASP A 68 -21.65 43.12 13.66
N TYR A 69 -21.76 41.97 12.98
CA TYR A 69 -21.53 40.64 13.50
C TYR A 69 -20.74 39.80 12.53
N TYR A 70 -20.25 38.66 12.97
CA TYR A 70 -19.83 37.57 12.10
C TYR A 70 -20.34 36.23 12.63
N LEU A 71 -20.59 35.33 11.69
CA LEU A 71 -20.87 33.93 11.93
C LEU A 71 -19.57 33.14 11.78
N LYS A 72 -19.32 32.17 12.66
CA LYS A 72 -18.20 31.26 12.57
C LYS A 72 -18.65 29.84 12.92
N GLU A 73 -18.10 28.82 12.21
CA GLU A 73 -18.28 27.44 12.63
C GLU A 73 -17.44 27.16 13.87
N LEU A 74 -18.04 26.63 14.93
CA LEU A 74 -17.41 26.30 16.20
C LEU A 74 -17.03 24.84 16.31
N GLN A 75 -17.81 23.98 15.64
CA GLN A 75 -17.63 22.54 15.64
C GLN A 75 -18.16 21.97 14.34
N THR A 76 -17.39 21.05 13.75
CA THR A 76 -17.83 20.22 12.63
C THR A 76 -17.91 18.75 13.03
N ALA A 77 -18.52 17.91 12.19
CA ALA A 77 -18.60 16.47 12.44
C ALA A 77 -17.23 15.79 12.31
N PRO A 78 -16.99 14.68 13.04
CA PRO A 78 -15.78 13.89 12.87
C PRO A 78 -15.62 13.39 11.43
N GLY A 79 -14.46 13.68 10.82
CA GLY A 79 -14.16 13.31 9.43
C GLY A 79 -14.30 14.44 8.43
N TRP A 80 -14.70 15.62 8.86
CA TRP A 80 -14.71 16.84 8.05
C TRP A 80 -13.77 17.89 8.62
N VAL A 81 -13.29 18.76 7.73
CA VAL A 81 -12.42 19.88 8.08
C VAL A 81 -13.26 21.02 8.61
N LEU A 82 -12.91 21.58 9.77
CA LEU A 82 -13.58 22.75 10.34
C LEU A 82 -13.38 23.96 9.44
N ASP A 83 -14.45 24.68 9.11
CA ASP A 83 -14.38 25.95 8.41
C ASP A 83 -14.12 27.10 9.39
N GLU A 84 -12.89 27.60 9.41
CA GLU A 84 -12.49 28.69 10.29
C GLU A 84 -12.84 30.08 9.76
N THR A 85 -13.53 30.17 8.61
CA THR A 85 -13.90 31.42 7.97
C THR A 85 -14.90 32.22 8.83
N GLU A 86 -14.66 33.51 8.97
CA GLU A 86 -15.61 34.45 9.55
C GLU A 86 -16.51 35.03 8.47
N TYR A 87 -17.82 34.83 8.60
CA TYR A 87 -18.83 35.32 7.65
C TYR A 87 -19.51 36.57 8.19
N PRO A 88 -19.13 37.79 7.74
CA PRO A 88 -19.66 39.03 8.26
C PRO A 88 -21.11 39.25 7.84
N PHE A 89 -21.89 39.83 8.73
CA PHE A 89 -23.24 40.32 8.47
C PHE A 89 -23.60 41.47 9.42
N SER A 90 -24.66 42.22 9.08
CA SER A 90 -25.07 43.37 9.89
C SER A 90 -26.60 43.39 10.06
N PHE A 91 -27.00 43.80 11.22
CA PHE A 91 -28.38 44.29 11.44
C PHE A 91 -28.36 45.81 11.41
N SER A 92 -29.16 46.41 10.52
CA SER A 92 -29.35 47.84 10.39
C SER A 92 -30.82 48.20 10.60
N ALA A 93 -31.11 49.47 10.94
CA ALA A 93 -32.46 49.98 11.01
C ALA A 93 -33.20 49.73 9.68
N GLN A 94 -34.42 49.20 9.79
CA GLN A 94 -35.28 48.90 8.67
C GLN A 94 -36.38 49.97 8.49
N PRO A 95 -37.00 50.05 7.30
CA PRO A 95 -38.21 50.87 7.12
C PRO A 95 -39.28 50.54 8.14
N GLN A 96 -40.14 51.53 8.51
CA GLN A 96 -41.12 51.42 9.61
C GLN A 96 -42.20 50.35 9.40
N ASP A 97 -42.37 49.86 8.18
CA ASP A 97 -43.30 48.78 7.81
C ASP A 97 -42.68 47.39 7.82
N VAL A 98 -41.36 47.25 8.10
CA VAL A 98 -40.67 45.98 8.20
C VAL A 98 -40.56 45.54 9.66
N GLN A 99 -41.27 44.47 10.03
CA GLN A 99 -41.25 43.92 11.36
C GLN A 99 -40.13 42.89 11.58
N HIS A 100 -39.80 42.12 10.55
CA HIS A 100 -38.78 41.07 10.59
C HIS A 100 -37.86 41.12 9.36
N VAL A 101 -36.56 40.91 9.60
CA VAL A 101 -35.55 40.77 8.55
C VAL A 101 -34.86 39.43 8.71
N ILE A 102 -34.75 38.71 7.60
CA ILE A 102 -33.89 37.52 7.51
C ILE A 102 -32.55 37.96 6.94
N VAL A 103 -31.49 37.73 7.70
CA VAL A 103 -30.11 37.95 7.23
C VAL A 103 -29.48 36.59 6.88
N GLU A 104 -28.92 36.49 5.68
CA GLU A 104 -28.26 35.31 5.20
C GLU A 104 -26.74 35.60 5.08
N PRO A 105 -25.93 35.12 6.06
CA PRO A 105 -24.47 35.19 5.95
C PRO A 105 -23.98 34.50 4.67
N ASN A 106 -22.78 34.84 4.20
CA ASN A 106 -22.22 34.32 2.95
C ASN A 106 -23.09 34.63 1.71
N GLY A 107 -23.90 35.69 1.76
CA GLY A 107 -24.79 36.07 0.65
C GLY A 107 -25.82 35.00 0.28
N GLY A 108 -26.22 34.16 1.23
CA GLY A 108 -27.16 33.05 1.02
C GLY A 108 -26.56 31.83 0.33
N GLN A 109 -25.24 31.83 0.06
CA GLN A 109 -24.56 30.65 -0.44
C GLN A 109 -24.28 29.63 0.69
N PRO A 110 -24.27 28.31 0.41
CA PRO A 110 -23.94 27.33 1.41
C PRO A 110 -22.53 27.50 1.97
N ILE A 111 -22.38 27.31 3.27
CA ILE A 111 -21.08 27.17 3.94
C ILE A 111 -20.68 25.70 3.83
N SER A 112 -19.49 25.40 3.31
CA SER A 112 -19.07 24.04 2.95
C SER A 112 -18.05 23.48 3.95
N ASN A 113 -18.15 22.17 4.26
CA ASN A 113 -17.05 21.40 4.84
C ASN A 113 -16.59 20.32 3.84
N GLU A 114 -15.29 20.18 3.72
CA GLU A 114 -14.64 19.10 2.99
C GLU A 114 -14.34 17.92 3.92
N THR A 115 -14.28 16.72 3.38
CA THR A 115 -13.85 15.55 4.14
C THR A 115 -12.37 15.64 4.47
N VAL A 116 -11.98 15.20 5.67
CA VAL A 116 -10.56 14.98 6.03
C VAL A 116 -9.99 13.89 5.14
N LYS A 117 -8.87 14.16 4.48
CA LYS A 117 -8.18 13.26 3.53
C LYS A 117 -6.71 13.14 3.88
N GLY A 118 -6.15 11.97 3.63
CA GLY A 118 -4.71 11.68 3.75
C GLY A 118 -4.26 10.70 2.69
N TYR A 119 -3.05 10.18 2.83
CA TYR A 119 -2.39 9.35 1.81
C TYR A 119 -1.71 8.16 2.47
N VAL A 120 -1.54 7.08 1.69
CA VAL A 120 -0.60 6.01 2.00
C VAL A 120 0.46 5.95 0.91
N GLU A 121 1.71 5.76 1.31
CA GLU A 121 2.84 5.51 0.41
C GLU A 121 3.54 4.23 0.81
N ILE A 122 4.08 3.54 -0.17
CA ILE A 122 4.76 2.26 0.02
C ILE A 122 6.18 2.29 -0.54
N TYR A 123 7.07 1.53 0.12
CA TYR A 123 8.40 1.20 -0.36
C TYR A 123 8.53 -0.33 -0.38
N LYS A 124 8.81 -0.89 -1.55
CA LYS A 124 8.89 -2.32 -1.79
C LYS A 124 10.30 -2.77 -2.08
N SER A 125 10.79 -3.79 -1.37
CA SER A 125 12.14 -4.34 -1.50
C SER A 125 12.16 -5.86 -1.56
N ASP A 126 13.26 -6.42 -2.06
CA ASP A 126 13.55 -7.85 -2.05
C ASP A 126 14.21 -8.23 -0.72
N ALA A 127 13.54 -9.11 0.04
CA ALA A 127 14.03 -9.60 1.33
C ALA A 127 15.21 -10.60 1.20
N THR A 128 15.40 -11.22 0.02
CA THR A 128 16.41 -12.26 -0.19
C THR A 128 17.76 -11.67 -0.58
N TYR A 129 17.76 -10.80 -1.59
CA TYR A 129 18.99 -10.26 -2.19
C TYR A 129 19.10 -8.74 -2.05
N GLY A 130 18.07 -8.09 -1.55
CA GLY A 130 17.99 -6.62 -1.48
C GLY A 130 17.58 -5.99 -2.82
N GLY A 131 17.55 -4.67 -2.83
CA GLY A 131 17.11 -3.87 -3.99
C GLY A 131 15.62 -3.57 -3.99
N ALA A 132 15.26 -2.53 -4.75
CA ALA A 132 13.88 -2.08 -4.90
C ALA A 132 13.11 -2.97 -5.87
N LEU A 133 11.84 -3.25 -5.57
CA LEU A 133 10.98 -4.09 -6.40
C LEU A 133 9.92 -3.25 -7.13
N ALA A 134 10.04 -3.15 -8.45
CA ALA A 134 9.06 -2.53 -9.33
C ALA A 134 7.90 -3.50 -9.66
N ASN A 135 6.76 -2.90 -10.09
CA ASN A 135 5.58 -3.62 -10.57
C ASN A 135 4.88 -4.50 -9.52
N ALA A 136 5.13 -4.30 -8.23
CA ALA A 136 4.27 -4.84 -7.19
C ALA A 136 2.93 -4.10 -7.22
N VAL A 137 1.81 -4.83 -7.26
CA VAL A 137 0.46 -4.24 -7.27
C VAL A 137 -0.21 -4.52 -5.95
N TYR A 138 -0.66 -3.45 -5.29
CA TYR A 138 -1.41 -3.49 -4.04
C TYR A 138 -2.82 -2.93 -4.22
N GLY A 139 -3.81 -3.60 -3.65
CA GLY A 139 -5.13 -3.03 -3.42
C GLY A 139 -5.18 -2.30 -2.08
N ILE A 140 -5.88 -1.17 -2.05
CA ILE A 140 -6.24 -0.44 -0.83
C ILE A 140 -7.69 -0.78 -0.55
N TYR A 141 -7.97 -1.33 0.62
CA TYR A 141 -9.32 -1.76 1.01
C TYR A 141 -9.72 -1.13 2.34
N THR A 142 -11.00 -0.80 2.48
CA THR A 142 -11.60 -0.48 3.77
C THR A 142 -11.73 -1.76 4.61
N THR A 143 -11.93 -1.64 5.91
CA THR A 143 -12.06 -2.80 6.83
C THR A 143 -13.24 -3.72 6.50
N ASN A 144 -14.24 -3.25 5.74
CA ASN A 144 -15.36 -4.07 5.25
C ASN A 144 -15.09 -4.73 3.88
N GLY A 145 -13.86 -4.55 3.32
CA GLY A 145 -13.45 -5.14 2.05
C GLY A 145 -13.78 -4.34 0.80
N THR A 146 -14.32 -3.13 0.92
CA THR A 146 -14.55 -2.25 -0.24
C THR A 146 -13.22 -1.71 -0.74
N GLN A 147 -12.92 -1.86 -2.04
CA GLN A 147 -11.72 -1.31 -2.63
C GLN A 147 -11.79 0.22 -2.73
N ALA A 148 -10.83 0.89 -2.15
CA ALA A 148 -10.69 2.35 -2.11
C ALA A 148 -9.67 2.90 -3.13
N GLY A 149 -8.78 2.03 -3.64
CA GLY A 149 -7.75 2.41 -4.59
C GLY A 149 -6.77 1.28 -4.87
N SER A 150 -5.70 1.60 -5.60
CA SER A 150 -4.60 0.67 -5.88
C SER A 150 -3.27 1.42 -5.98
N LEU A 151 -2.18 0.70 -5.76
CA LEU A 151 -0.80 1.17 -5.89
C LEU A 151 -0.03 0.22 -6.80
N THR A 152 0.92 0.75 -7.57
CA THR A 152 1.83 -0.04 -8.40
C THR A 152 3.23 0.55 -8.30
N THR A 153 4.17 -0.20 -7.73
CA THR A 153 5.52 0.30 -7.46
C THR A 153 6.32 0.59 -8.73
N ASP A 154 7.04 1.70 -8.72
CA ASP A 154 7.96 2.14 -9.76
C ASP A 154 9.33 1.44 -9.63
N LEU A 155 10.32 1.83 -10.46
CA LEU A 155 11.69 1.31 -10.43
C LEU A 155 12.46 1.56 -9.12
N LYS A 156 11.92 2.42 -8.24
CA LYS A 156 12.47 2.66 -6.90
C LYS A 156 11.72 1.87 -5.83
N GLY A 157 10.79 1.01 -6.23
CA GLY A 157 9.91 0.29 -5.32
C GLY A 157 8.85 1.18 -4.66
N TYR A 158 8.56 2.37 -5.19
CA TYR A 158 7.74 3.38 -4.56
C TYR A 158 6.43 3.60 -5.31
N ASP A 159 5.35 3.82 -4.55
CA ASP A 159 4.14 4.45 -5.04
C ASP A 159 3.40 5.15 -3.89
N LYS A 160 2.52 6.09 -4.24
CA LYS A 160 1.70 6.87 -3.31
C LYS A 160 0.25 6.93 -3.81
N SER A 161 -0.70 6.73 -2.91
CA SER A 161 -2.13 6.79 -3.23
C SER A 161 -2.59 8.19 -3.64
N GLY A 162 -3.74 8.24 -4.32
CA GLY A 162 -4.59 9.42 -4.31
C GLY A 162 -5.11 9.72 -2.88
N PRO A 163 -5.83 10.84 -2.70
CA PRO A 163 -6.39 11.20 -1.39
C PRO A 163 -7.44 10.17 -0.96
N LEU A 164 -7.27 9.66 0.27
CA LEU A 164 -8.17 8.72 0.93
C LEU A 164 -8.91 9.44 2.06
N PRO A 165 -10.23 9.33 2.18
CA PRO A 165 -10.98 9.87 3.29
C PRO A 165 -10.50 9.33 4.64
N ARG A 166 -10.76 10.07 5.72
CA ARG A 166 -10.53 9.59 7.09
C ARG A 166 -11.21 8.25 7.32
N GLY A 167 -10.45 7.25 7.79
CA GLY A 167 -10.95 5.90 8.02
C GLY A 167 -9.85 4.88 8.22
N SER A 168 -10.25 3.63 8.46
CA SER A 168 -9.33 2.50 8.63
C SER A 168 -9.32 1.62 7.38
N TYR A 169 -8.14 1.25 6.94
CA TYR A 169 -7.85 0.55 5.70
C TYR A 169 -6.86 -0.58 5.91
N TYR A 170 -6.68 -1.40 4.90
CA TYR A 170 -5.52 -2.29 4.76
C TYR A 170 -5.03 -2.32 3.31
N LEU A 171 -3.72 -2.55 3.16
CA LEU A 171 -3.10 -2.92 1.89
C LEU A 171 -3.06 -4.45 1.80
N GLN A 172 -3.23 -4.97 0.58
CA GLN A 172 -3.01 -6.37 0.26
C GLN A 172 -2.37 -6.48 -1.12
N GLU A 173 -1.32 -7.29 -1.25
CA GLU A 173 -0.68 -7.53 -2.54
C GLU A 173 -1.62 -8.33 -3.45
N ILE A 174 -1.84 -7.82 -4.67
CA ILE A 174 -2.67 -8.45 -5.71
C ILE A 174 -1.78 -9.20 -6.69
N SER A 175 -0.60 -8.60 -7.00
CA SER A 175 0.38 -9.18 -7.90
C SER A 175 1.78 -8.87 -7.40
N ALA A 176 2.58 -9.91 -7.23
CA ALA A 176 3.98 -9.77 -6.86
C ALA A 176 4.84 -9.45 -8.12
N PRO A 177 6.00 -8.79 -7.95
CA PRO A 177 7.00 -8.64 -9.00
C PRO A 177 7.47 -10.00 -9.56
N GLU A 178 7.85 -10.01 -10.83
CA GLU A 178 8.38 -11.22 -11.47
C GLU A 178 9.59 -11.77 -10.70
N GLY A 179 9.64 -13.09 -10.52
CA GLY A 179 10.69 -13.77 -9.76
C GLY A 179 10.58 -13.68 -8.25
N THR A 180 9.46 -13.14 -7.72
CA THR A 180 9.20 -13.11 -6.27
C THR A 180 7.95 -13.90 -5.88
N VAL A 181 7.81 -14.18 -4.60
CA VAL A 181 6.66 -14.89 -4.03
C VAL A 181 5.64 -13.87 -3.57
N LEU A 182 4.36 -14.07 -3.93
CA LEU A 182 3.24 -13.21 -3.48
C LEU A 182 3.13 -13.21 -1.95
N ASP A 183 3.02 -12.02 -1.36
CA ASP A 183 2.75 -11.85 0.07
C ASP A 183 1.24 -11.72 0.33
N PRO A 184 0.58 -12.76 0.90
CA PRO A 184 -0.86 -12.73 1.17
C PRO A 184 -1.26 -11.88 2.39
N LYS A 185 -0.30 -11.28 3.08
CA LYS A 185 -0.52 -10.54 4.32
C LYS A 185 -1.27 -9.25 4.08
N GLN A 186 -2.14 -8.89 5.03
CA GLN A 186 -2.80 -7.59 5.08
C GLN A 186 -2.03 -6.64 6.00
N TYR A 187 -1.86 -5.39 5.55
CA TYR A 187 -1.13 -4.33 6.25
C TYR A 187 -2.10 -3.22 6.63
N PRO A 188 -2.60 -3.21 7.87
CA PRO A 188 -3.58 -2.22 8.31
C PRO A 188 -2.96 -0.84 8.50
N PHE A 189 -3.71 0.21 8.18
CA PHE A 189 -3.37 1.60 8.45
C PHE A 189 -4.61 2.45 8.65
N THR A 190 -4.46 3.66 9.19
CA THR A 190 -5.57 4.58 9.47
C THR A 190 -5.21 5.99 9.03
N ILE A 191 -6.11 6.63 8.30
CA ILE A 191 -6.09 8.07 8.02
C ILE A 191 -6.91 8.75 9.11
N SER A 192 -6.28 9.60 9.92
CA SER A 192 -6.91 10.29 11.06
C SER A 192 -6.94 11.80 10.92
N GLU A 193 -6.00 12.38 10.16
CA GLU A 193 -5.76 13.82 10.07
C GLU A 193 -5.65 14.27 8.62
N GLN A 194 -5.96 15.55 8.38
CA GLN A 194 -5.83 16.18 7.07
C GLN A 194 -4.37 16.14 6.59
N ASP A 195 -4.19 15.73 5.32
CA ASP A 195 -2.90 15.64 4.63
C ASP A 195 -1.86 14.68 5.26
N ALA A 196 -2.30 13.83 6.22
CA ALA A 196 -1.44 12.79 6.79
C ALA A 196 -0.92 11.85 5.70
N VAL A 197 0.36 11.49 5.75
CA VAL A 197 0.98 10.49 4.88
C VAL A 197 1.43 9.31 5.73
N ILE A 198 0.88 8.15 5.46
CA ILE A 198 1.23 6.89 6.14
C ILE A 198 2.24 6.15 5.28
N THR A 199 3.45 5.94 5.77
CA THR A 199 4.51 5.21 5.07
C THR A 199 4.55 3.75 5.51
N ILE A 200 4.55 2.81 4.55
CA ILE A 200 4.61 1.38 4.81
C ILE A 200 5.75 0.75 4.00
N HIS A 201 6.66 0.05 4.68
CA HIS A 201 7.73 -0.73 4.07
C HIS A 201 7.29 -2.19 3.92
N LEU A 202 7.44 -2.71 2.71
CA LEU A 202 6.95 -4.02 2.28
C LEU A 202 8.06 -4.80 1.61
N GLU A 203 8.07 -6.12 1.78
CA GLU A 203 9.10 -6.99 1.23
C GLU A 203 8.47 -8.20 0.55
N ASN A 204 9.13 -8.73 -0.51
CA ASN A 204 8.85 -10.06 -1.06
C ASN A 204 10.13 -10.90 -1.01
N ILE A 205 9.94 -12.21 -0.89
CA ILE A 205 11.03 -13.18 -0.99
C ILE A 205 11.23 -13.54 -2.46
N SER A 206 12.47 -13.55 -2.94
CA SER A 206 12.80 -14.02 -4.28
C SER A 206 12.55 -15.51 -4.42
N GLN A 207 12.03 -15.94 -5.58
CA GLN A 207 11.95 -17.34 -5.96
C GLN A 207 13.34 -17.90 -6.18
N GLN A 208 13.53 -19.16 -5.80
CA GLN A 208 14.78 -19.90 -5.92
C GLN A 208 14.49 -21.30 -6.50
N ALA A 209 15.51 -21.95 -7.05
CA ALA A 209 15.42 -23.30 -7.59
C ALA A 209 16.52 -24.19 -7.03
N ASN A 210 16.26 -25.50 -7.01
CA ASN A 210 17.26 -26.52 -6.69
C ASN A 210 17.45 -27.43 -7.90
N VAL A 211 18.65 -27.97 -8.07
CA VAL A 211 19.01 -28.92 -9.11
C VAL A 211 19.40 -30.25 -8.49
N LEU A 212 18.84 -31.35 -9.00
CA LEU A 212 19.25 -32.70 -8.71
C LEU A 212 19.90 -33.29 -9.96
N ILE A 213 21.16 -33.72 -9.84
CA ILE A 213 21.92 -34.32 -10.96
C ILE A 213 22.15 -35.81 -10.62
N THR A 214 21.66 -36.69 -11.48
CA THR A 214 21.94 -38.14 -11.41
C THR A 214 22.89 -38.56 -12.50
N LYS A 215 23.86 -39.41 -12.16
CA LYS A 215 24.80 -40.00 -13.14
C LYS A 215 24.47 -41.48 -13.29
N GLU A 216 24.39 -41.94 -14.53
CA GLU A 216 24.23 -43.35 -14.86
C GLU A 216 25.37 -43.81 -15.74
N GLY A 217 25.66 -45.09 -15.68
CA GLY A 217 26.67 -45.71 -16.53
C GLY A 217 26.60 -47.23 -16.55
N GLU A 218 27.28 -47.84 -17.50
CA GLU A 218 27.29 -49.28 -17.65
C GLU A 218 28.27 -49.90 -16.68
N ARG A 219 27.78 -50.88 -15.89
CA ARG A 219 28.60 -51.74 -15.01
C ARG A 219 28.37 -53.19 -15.31
N LEU A 220 29.37 -54.04 -15.01
CA LEU A 220 29.21 -55.50 -15.04
C LEU A 220 28.16 -55.87 -13.99
N THR A 221 27.01 -56.36 -14.43
CA THR A 221 25.89 -56.77 -13.57
C THR A 221 25.78 -58.26 -13.41
N ASN A 222 26.25 -59.03 -14.41
CA ASN A 222 26.18 -60.50 -14.40
C ASN A 222 27.23 -61.07 -15.36
N ALA A 223 27.36 -62.41 -15.34
CA ALA A 223 28.08 -63.17 -16.38
C ALA A 223 27.26 -64.40 -16.72
N ASP A 224 26.91 -64.55 -18.00
CA ASP A 224 26.30 -65.75 -18.51
C ASP A 224 27.36 -66.86 -18.62
N GLN A 225 26.97 -68.10 -18.29
CA GLN A 225 27.83 -69.26 -18.30
C GLN A 225 27.42 -70.21 -19.44
N SER A 226 28.39 -70.72 -20.19
CA SER A 226 28.19 -71.78 -21.17
C SER A 226 29.27 -72.85 -21.02
N GLU A 227 28.90 -74.13 -21.11
CA GLU A 227 29.87 -75.22 -21.14
C GLU A 227 30.47 -75.34 -22.52
N THR A 228 31.80 -75.50 -22.63
CA THR A 228 32.52 -75.76 -23.85
C THR A 228 33.43 -76.94 -23.66
N GLU A 229 34.02 -77.48 -24.73
CA GLU A 229 34.99 -78.58 -24.67
C GLU A 229 36.28 -78.23 -23.89
N PHE A 230 36.53 -76.94 -23.65
CA PHE A 230 37.68 -76.41 -22.89
C PHE A 230 37.31 -75.95 -21.47
N GLY A 231 36.09 -76.18 -21.01
CA GLY A 231 35.60 -75.75 -19.70
C GLY A 231 34.47 -74.72 -19.77
N ILE A 232 34.14 -74.11 -18.64
CA ILE A 232 33.05 -73.11 -18.55
C ILE A 232 33.56 -71.77 -19.09
N GLN A 233 32.87 -71.25 -20.10
CA GLN A 233 33.08 -69.92 -20.65
C GLN A 233 32.11 -68.92 -19.98
N TYR A 234 32.62 -67.76 -19.55
CA TYR A 234 31.84 -66.67 -18.99
C TYR A 234 31.75 -65.54 -19.99
N THR A 235 30.52 -65.08 -20.28
CA THR A 235 30.26 -63.90 -21.15
C THR A 235 29.78 -62.77 -20.23
N PRO A 236 30.52 -61.66 -20.11
CA PRO A 236 30.12 -60.52 -19.28
C PRO A 236 28.79 -59.92 -19.77
N VAL A 237 27.91 -59.60 -18.81
CA VAL A 237 26.66 -58.88 -19.04
C VAL A 237 26.74 -57.54 -18.34
N TYR A 238 26.59 -56.47 -19.14
CA TYR A 238 26.62 -55.10 -18.63
C TYR A 238 25.20 -54.54 -18.55
N GLY A 239 24.91 -53.77 -17.50
CA GLY A 239 23.65 -53.08 -17.32
C GLY A 239 23.88 -51.64 -16.82
N THR A 240 22.90 -50.75 -17.08
CA THR A 240 22.93 -49.37 -16.62
C THR A 240 22.58 -49.30 -15.14
N GLU A 241 23.45 -48.68 -14.36
CA GLU A 241 23.22 -48.42 -12.93
C GLU A 241 23.54 -46.98 -12.58
N THR A 242 22.91 -46.49 -11.49
CA THR A 242 23.23 -45.19 -10.90
C THR A 242 24.62 -45.20 -10.31
N LEU A 243 25.45 -44.21 -10.69
CA LEU A 243 26.83 -44.08 -10.28
C LEU A 243 26.99 -43.04 -9.17
N SER A 244 27.79 -43.39 -8.13
CA SER A 244 28.21 -42.47 -7.07
C SER A 244 29.60 -41.92 -7.34
N GLY A 245 29.96 -40.77 -6.74
CA GLY A 245 31.29 -40.16 -6.82
C GLY A 245 31.48 -39.16 -7.94
N ALA A 246 30.48 -38.91 -8.79
CA ALA A 246 30.52 -37.77 -9.71
C ALA A 246 30.40 -36.44 -8.92
N VAL A 247 31.15 -35.43 -9.39
CA VAL A 247 31.08 -34.06 -8.85
C VAL A 247 30.81 -33.10 -10.01
N TYR A 248 29.90 -32.16 -9.81
CA TYR A 248 29.50 -31.19 -10.81
C TYR A 248 29.74 -29.77 -10.31
N GLU A 249 30.16 -28.88 -11.19
CA GLU A 249 30.23 -27.45 -11.00
C GLU A 249 29.06 -26.78 -11.73
N ILE A 250 28.38 -25.88 -11.06
CA ILE A 250 27.26 -25.08 -11.60
C ILE A 250 27.74 -23.65 -11.75
N TYR A 251 27.68 -23.13 -12.97
CA TYR A 251 28.12 -21.79 -13.33
C TYR A 251 26.95 -20.95 -13.83
N ALA A 252 27.04 -19.64 -13.69
CA ALA A 252 26.16 -18.70 -14.38
C ALA A 252 26.46 -18.74 -15.88
N ASN A 253 25.48 -19.09 -16.72
CA ASN A 253 25.67 -19.14 -18.19
C ASN A 253 25.63 -17.74 -18.84
N GLN A 254 24.97 -16.79 -18.15
CA GLN A 254 24.90 -15.36 -18.43
C GLN A 254 24.89 -14.60 -17.09
N ASP A 255 24.96 -13.28 -17.13
CA ASP A 255 24.78 -12.47 -15.92
C ASP A 255 23.42 -12.79 -15.28
N ILE A 256 23.42 -13.09 -13.98
CA ILE A 256 22.22 -13.39 -13.20
C ILE A 256 21.97 -12.22 -12.26
N TYR A 257 20.78 -11.62 -12.39
CA TYR A 257 20.32 -10.51 -11.54
C TYR A 257 19.19 -10.96 -10.61
N SER A 258 19.15 -10.37 -9.43
CA SER A 258 17.98 -10.50 -8.55
C SER A 258 16.76 -9.79 -9.14
N PRO A 259 15.54 -10.09 -8.67
CA PRO A 259 14.34 -9.32 -9.03
C PRO A 259 14.47 -7.81 -8.73
N GLY A 260 15.27 -7.43 -7.73
CA GLY A 260 15.60 -6.05 -7.38
C GLY A 260 16.73 -5.43 -8.22
N GLY A 261 17.22 -6.15 -9.29
CA GLY A 261 18.22 -5.63 -10.22
C GLY A 261 19.67 -5.68 -9.73
N ILE A 262 19.96 -6.41 -8.65
CA ILE A 262 21.32 -6.60 -8.14
C ILE A 262 21.99 -7.73 -8.92
N LEU A 263 23.19 -7.49 -9.46
CA LEU A 263 24.00 -8.54 -10.07
C LEU A 263 24.44 -9.54 -9.00
N LEU A 264 24.00 -10.78 -9.11
CA LEU A 264 24.33 -11.88 -8.19
C LEU A 264 25.54 -12.67 -8.66
N TYR A 265 25.59 -12.99 -9.96
CA TYR A 265 26.69 -13.72 -10.60
C TYR A 265 26.94 -13.19 -12.01
N SER A 266 28.22 -13.01 -12.37
CA SER A 266 28.63 -12.66 -13.72
C SER A 266 28.64 -13.91 -14.62
N ALA A 267 28.48 -13.74 -15.92
CA ALA A 267 28.61 -14.83 -16.90
C ALA A 267 29.94 -15.60 -16.74
N GLY A 268 29.84 -16.93 -16.59
CA GLY A 268 31.01 -17.81 -16.38
C GLY A 268 31.44 -17.94 -14.90
N GLU A 269 30.86 -17.23 -13.99
CA GLU A 269 31.15 -17.31 -12.53
C GLU A 269 30.62 -18.62 -11.95
N LEU A 270 31.44 -19.26 -11.07
CA LEU A 270 31.04 -20.48 -10.34
C LEU A 270 30.02 -20.11 -9.26
N ILE A 271 28.82 -20.72 -9.32
CA ILE A 271 27.78 -20.56 -8.33
C ILE A 271 28.00 -21.55 -7.17
N THR A 272 28.12 -22.84 -7.48
CA THR A 272 28.30 -23.88 -6.47
C THR A 272 28.86 -25.17 -7.08
N THR A 273 29.24 -26.11 -6.18
CA THR A 273 29.63 -27.47 -6.53
C THR A 273 28.68 -28.46 -5.87
N VAL A 274 28.23 -29.49 -6.58
CA VAL A 274 27.23 -30.48 -6.13
C VAL A 274 27.71 -31.89 -6.41
N ASN A 275 27.56 -32.82 -5.48
CA ASN A 275 27.79 -34.21 -5.71
C ASN A 275 26.62 -34.85 -6.47
N GLY A 276 26.89 -35.77 -7.36
CA GLY A 276 25.86 -36.55 -8.07
C GLY A 276 25.00 -37.33 -7.07
N GLY A 277 23.68 -37.22 -7.21
CA GLY A 277 22.68 -37.78 -6.32
C GLY A 277 22.27 -36.87 -5.14
N GLU A 278 22.90 -35.70 -4.95
CA GLU A 278 22.53 -34.72 -3.96
C GLU A 278 21.75 -33.55 -4.59
N ILE A 279 20.88 -32.94 -3.81
CA ILE A 279 20.15 -31.71 -4.21
C ILE A 279 21.09 -30.53 -3.98
N SER A 280 21.17 -29.62 -4.95
CA SER A 280 21.92 -28.37 -4.78
C SER A 280 21.38 -27.50 -3.65
N PRO A 281 22.19 -26.58 -3.09
CA PRO A 281 21.66 -25.43 -2.36
C PRO A 281 20.66 -24.64 -3.21
N ASP A 282 19.92 -23.71 -2.56
CA ASP A 282 19.03 -22.77 -3.28
C ASP A 282 19.83 -21.91 -4.24
N LEU A 283 19.41 -21.91 -5.51
CA LEU A 283 20.01 -21.15 -6.60
C LEU A 283 19.08 -20.01 -7.01
N PRO A 284 19.60 -18.82 -7.36
CA PRO A 284 18.78 -17.77 -7.95
C PRO A 284 18.21 -18.22 -9.30
N LEU A 285 17.06 -17.68 -9.68
CA LEU A 285 16.52 -17.88 -11.02
C LEU A 285 17.44 -17.26 -12.06
N GLY A 286 17.75 -18.02 -13.11
CA GLY A 286 18.63 -17.57 -14.19
C GLY A 286 19.08 -18.74 -15.05
N GLN A 287 19.83 -18.44 -16.11
CA GLN A 287 20.43 -19.46 -16.97
C GLN A 287 21.72 -19.98 -16.34
N ILE A 288 21.77 -21.27 -16.05
CA ILE A 288 22.94 -21.95 -15.49
C ILE A 288 23.58 -22.90 -16.53
N ARG A 289 24.86 -23.16 -16.32
CA ARG A 289 25.62 -24.15 -17.03
C ARG A 289 26.21 -25.16 -16.04
N ILE A 290 25.95 -26.44 -16.26
CA ILE A 290 26.44 -27.54 -15.41
C ILE A 290 27.56 -28.27 -16.15
N GLN A 291 28.67 -28.56 -15.47
CA GLN A 291 29.80 -29.27 -16.01
C GLN A 291 30.29 -30.33 -15.01
N GLU A 292 30.56 -31.54 -15.50
CA GLU A 292 31.18 -32.57 -14.66
C GLU A 292 32.64 -32.20 -14.37
N LYS A 293 32.97 -32.10 -13.09
CA LYS A 293 34.32 -31.81 -12.59
C LYS A 293 35.11 -33.08 -12.32
N THR A 294 34.43 -34.09 -11.78
CA THR A 294 35.05 -35.37 -11.42
C THR A 294 34.10 -36.48 -11.86
N ALA A 295 34.58 -37.40 -12.68
CA ALA A 295 33.84 -38.60 -13.06
C ALA A 295 33.88 -39.64 -11.95
N PRO A 296 32.87 -40.55 -11.83
CA PRO A 296 32.96 -41.74 -11.00
C PRO A 296 34.19 -42.60 -11.34
N GLU A 297 34.69 -43.33 -10.31
CA GLU A 297 35.81 -44.24 -10.50
C GLU A 297 35.53 -45.27 -11.60
N GLY A 298 36.46 -45.37 -12.57
CA GLY A 298 36.37 -46.27 -13.70
C GLY A 298 35.62 -45.70 -14.95
N PHE A 299 35.15 -44.45 -14.86
CA PHE A 299 34.44 -43.77 -15.96
C PHE A 299 35.25 -42.60 -16.54
N VAL A 300 34.98 -42.29 -17.78
CA VAL A 300 35.58 -41.14 -18.47
C VAL A 300 34.79 -39.88 -18.09
N LEU A 301 35.53 -38.79 -17.87
CA LEU A 301 34.94 -37.47 -17.60
C LEU A 301 34.11 -36.98 -18.79
N ASP A 302 32.87 -36.60 -18.55
CA ASP A 302 32.04 -35.91 -19.54
C ASP A 302 32.36 -34.42 -19.54
N THR A 303 33.04 -33.96 -20.60
CA THR A 303 33.42 -32.53 -20.73
C THR A 303 32.35 -31.68 -21.40
N ALA A 304 31.25 -32.27 -21.88
CA ALA A 304 30.16 -31.53 -22.48
C ALA A 304 29.35 -30.75 -21.40
N PRO A 305 29.16 -29.42 -21.56
CA PRO A 305 28.33 -28.68 -20.64
C PRO A 305 26.85 -28.91 -20.93
N TYR A 306 26.05 -28.93 -19.87
CA TYR A 306 24.59 -28.94 -19.90
C TYR A 306 24.10 -27.51 -19.58
N ILE A 307 23.15 -26.97 -20.40
CA ILE A 307 22.59 -25.62 -20.25
C ILE A 307 21.08 -25.69 -20.04
#